data_4757e7745604d9fc55635992717db681
#
_entry.id   4757e7745604d9fc55635992717db681
#
_cell.length_a   1.000
_cell.length_b   1.000
_cell.length_c   1.000
_cell.angle_alpha   90.00
_cell.angle_beta   90.00
_cell.angle_gamma   90.00
#
_symmetry.space_group_name_H-M   'P 1'
#
loop_
_entity.id
_entity.type
_entity.pdbx_description
1 polymer ?
#
loop_
_entity_poly.entity_id
_entity_poly.type
_entity_poly.pdbx_seq_one_letter_code
_entity_poly.pdbx_strand_id
1 'polypeptide(L)'
;MAYPSISGPYGFKPVNLIGGQVYSGSTREYPIQYNYATSIFYGDFVTVSSGLVTRASITTSTSGKQTIGVFLGCSYTNPTTKQRLFSQYYPANIAAGDIKAIVADDPDIVIKAAMVTASGGTTIASASTAIIGLNLAGSNLAGSVNTGDSYNGLVAPTATPSTGLPFRILSLVPDTATAVTATGSSSSTTITLTGTGLPSAIPQGADVAYLDASGQLIQTGSFVANSGGYAAGTTSIAINAAIAVPGSITAIPSGSTIVFTSYPEVLVKINFGIHNYYAA
;
A
#
# COMPACT_ATOMS: atom_id res chain seq x y z
N MET A 1 -1.26 -11.68 -20.97
CA MET A 1 -1.59 -10.30 -20.56
C MET A 1 -0.43 -9.77 -19.75
N ALA A 2 -0.02 -8.52 -19.97
CA ALA A 2 0.93 -7.87 -19.10
C ALA A 2 0.14 -7.25 -17.93
N TYR A 3 0.49 -7.60 -16.71
CA TYR A 3 -0.12 -7.04 -15.52
C TYR A 3 0.70 -5.84 -15.06
N PRO A 4 0.08 -4.76 -14.58
CA PRO A 4 0.81 -3.62 -14.04
C PRO A 4 1.62 -4.05 -12.82
N SER A 5 2.88 -3.65 -12.77
CA SER A 5 3.75 -3.90 -11.62
C SER A 5 3.92 -2.62 -10.80
N ILE A 6 3.87 -2.75 -9.47
CA ILE A 6 4.12 -1.67 -8.54
C ILE A 6 5.55 -1.81 -8.02
N SER A 7 6.40 -0.83 -8.30
CA SER A 7 7.82 -0.85 -7.97
C SER A 7 8.13 -0.40 -6.53
N GLY A 8 7.17 0.16 -5.83
CA GLY A 8 7.31 0.64 -4.45
C GLY A 8 6.01 1.17 -3.88
N PRO A 9 5.94 1.36 -2.55
CA PRO A 9 4.81 2.05 -1.95
C PRO A 9 4.76 3.50 -2.45
N TYR A 10 3.55 4.00 -2.65
CA TYR A 10 3.30 5.31 -3.28
C TYR A 10 2.30 6.16 -2.51
N GLY A 11 2.06 5.84 -1.24
CA GLY A 11 1.04 6.49 -0.41
C GLY A 11 -0.36 5.92 -0.62
N PHE A 12 -1.33 6.68 -0.18
CA PHE A 12 -2.74 6.31 -0.15
C PHE A 12 -3.51 7.06 -1.22
N LYS A 13 -4.20 6.33 -2.11
CA LYS A 13 -4.96 6.94 -3.21
C LYS A 13 -6.45 6.70 -3.04
N PRO A 14 -7.27 7.78 -2.90
CA PRO A 14 -8.71 7.67 -2.99
C PRO A 14 -9.15 7.13 -4.35
N VAL A 15 -10.05 6.13 -4.36
CA VAL A 15 -10.52 5.52 -5.62
C VAL A 15 -12.03 5.50 -5.75
N ASN A 16 -12.75 5.12 -4.69
CA ASN A 16 -14.21 4.99 -4.68
C ASN A 16 -14.78 5.42 -3.32
N LEU A 17 -16.09 5.37 -3.21
CA LEU A 17 -16.81 5.37 -1.94
C LEU A 17 -17.38 3.97 -1.65
N ILE A 18 -17.59 3.65 -0.37
CA ILE A 18 -18.31 2.44 0.03
C ILE A 18 -19.72 2.50 -0.57
N GLY A 19 -20.16 1.43 -1.20
CA GLY A 19 -21.43 1.42 -1.93
C GLY A 19 -21.29 1.59 -3.45
N GLY A 20 -20.06 1.65 -3.95
CA GLY A 20 -19.76 1.61 -5.39
C GLY A 20 -19.89 2.94 -6.11
N GLN A 21 -20.08 4.04 -5.41
CA GLN A 21 -20.04 5.38 -6.00
C GLN A 21 -18.60 5.77 -6.32
N VAL A 22 -18.41 6.39 -7.48
CA VAL A 22 -17.11 6.91 -7.89
C VAL A 22 -16.70 8.08 -6.99
N TYR A 23 -15.46 8.08 -6.51
CA TYR A 23 -14.89 9.26 -5.88
C TYR A 23 -14.72 10.37 -6.92
N SER A 24 -15.52 11.42 -6.79
CA SER A 24 -15.58 12.54 -7.75
C SER A 24 -14.61 13.68 -7.43
N GLY A 25 -13.62 13.45 -6.54
CA GLY A 25 -12.65 14.45 -6.15
C GLY A 25 -13.14 15.41 -5.07
N SER A 26 -14.10 14.99 -4.23
CA SER A 26 -14.56 15.80 -3.09
C SER A 26 -13.42 16.01 -2.09
N THR A 27 -13.06 17.27 -1.88
CA THR A 27 -11.99 17.69 -0.96
C THR A 27 -12.39 18.87 -0.14
N ARG A 28 -11.78 19.01 1.04
CA ARG A 28 -11.88 20.22 1.87
C ARG A 28 -10.52 20.83 2.10
N GLU A 29 -10.53 22.15 2.34
CA GLU A 29 -9.34 22.90 2.70
C GLU A 29 -9.27 23.05 4.23
N TYR A 30 -8.11 22.70 4.78
CA TYR A 30 -7.80 22.83 6.21
C TYR A 30 -6.53 23.66 6.40
N PRO A 31 -6.45 24.52 7.41
CA PRO A 31 -5.23 25.29 7.67
C PRO A 31 -4.10 24.37 8.19
N ILE A 32 -2.89 24.63 7.72
CA ILE A 32 -1.64 24.07 8.32
C ILE A 32 -1.00 25.15 9.18
N GLN A 33 -0.38 24.74 10.29
CA GLN A 33 0.29 25.64 11.20
C GLN A 33 1.42 26.41 10.49
N TYR A 34 1.53 27.71 10.80
CA TYR A 34 2.70 28.51 10.41
C TYR A 34 3.99 27.80 10.82
N ASN A 35 4.94 27.71 9.89
CA ASN A 35 6.25 27.10 10.11
C ASN A 35 6.19 25.65 10.65
N TYR A 36 5.20 24.87 10.23
CA TYR A 36 5.09 23.46 10.64
C TYR A 36 6.33 22.65 10.17
N ALA A 37 6.98 21.99 11.12
CA ALA A 37 8.31 21.41 10.93
C ALA A 37 8.36 20.06 10.19
N THR A 38 7.19 19.47 9.88
CA THR A 38 7.13 18.16 9.23
C THR A 38 6.55 18.28 7.84
N SER A 39 7.25 17.76 6.84
CA SER A 39 6.71 17.67 5.47
C SER A 39 5.52 16.71 5.40
N ILE A 40 4.52 17.05 4.59
CA ILE A 40 3.36 16.21 4.31
C ILE A 40 3.33 15.97 2.80
N PHE A 41 3.38 14.71 2.40
CA PHE A 41 3.47 14.31 1.00
C PHE A 41 2.10 13.89 0.45
N TYR A 42 1.94 13.97 -0.86
CA TYR A 42 0.75 13.48 -1.54
C TYR A 42 0.51 12.01 -1.21
N GLY A 43 -0.68 11.69 -0.70
CA GLY A 43 -1.02 10.35 -0.24
C GLY A 43 -0.63 10.07 1.21
N ASP A 44 -0.18 11.05 2.00
CA ASP A 44 -0.06 10.88 3.46
C ASP A 44 -1.43 11.00 4.13
N PHE A 45 -1.60 10.32 5.26
CA PHE A 45 -2.72 10.59 6.15
C PHE A 45 -2.44 11.80 7.03
N VAL A 46 -3.49 12.57 7.27
CA VAL A 46 -3.46 13.74 8.12
C VAL A 46 -4.52 13.68 9.21
N THR A 47 -4.29 14.38 10.29
CA THR A 47 -5.22 14.55 11.41
C THR A 47 -5.43 16.03 11.68
N VAL A 48 -6.55 16.36 12.28
CA VAL A 48 -6.84 17.73 12.78
C VAL A 48 -6.65 17.77 14.27
N SER A 49 -5.76 18.66 14.73
CA SER A 49 -5.52 18.95 16.14
C SER A 49 -5.62 20.44 16.37
N SER A 50 -6.44 20.86 17.31
CA SER A 50 -6.68 22.29 17.59
C SER A 50 -7.06 23.12 16.35
N GLY A 51 -7.79 22.52 15.41
CA GLY A 51 -8.22 23.16 14.16
C GLY A 51 -7.15 23.22 13.05
N LEU A 52 -5.96 22.69 13.27
CA LEU A 52 -4.85 22.67 12.32
C LEU A 52 -4.53 21.25 11.86
N VAL A 53 -4.18 21.11 10.59
CA VAL A 53 -3.75 19.84 10.03
C VAL A 53 -2.31 19.54 10.37
N THR A 54 -2.07 18.31 10.80
CA THR A 54 -0.76 17.72 11.01
C THR A 54 -0.67 16.35 10.36
N ARG A 55 0.54 15.86 10.07
CA ARG A 55 0.75 14.51 9.55
C ARG A 55 0.33 13.48 10.59
N ALA A 56 -0.55 12.56 10.22
CA ALA A 56 -1.04 11.53 11.13
C ALA A 56 -0.02 10.39 11.27
N SER A 57 0.10 9.84 12.48
CA SER A 57 0.80 8.57 12.71
C SER A 57 -0.19 7.43 12.64
N ILE A 58 -0.02 6.52 11.68
CA ILE A 58 -0.94 5.42 11.38
C ILE A 58 -0.32 4.03 11.62
N THR A 59 0.79 3.97 12.37
CA THR A 59 1.63 2.77 12.52
C THR A 59 1.20 1.78 13.59
N THR A 60 0.36 2.16 14.52
CA THR A 60 0.00 1.34 15.67
C THR A 60 -1.48 1.40 15.99
N SER A 61 -1.91 0.52 16.90
CA SER A 61 -3.21 0.61 17.55
C SER A 61 -3.41 2.02 18.13
N THR A 62 -4.48 2.66 17.75
CA THR A 62 -4.67 4.09 17.89
C THR A 62 -5.68 4.42 18.99
N SER A 63 -5.49 3.89 20.16
CA SER A 63 -6.17 4.49 21.30
C SER A 63 -5.79 5.99 21.37
N GLY A 64 -6.72 6.85 20.99
CA GLY A 64 -6.53 8.31 20.98
C GLY A 64 -5.86 8.92 19.73
N LYS A 65 -5.57 8.17 18.68
CA LYS A 65 -5.08 8.73 17.41
C LYS A 65 -6.19 8.71 16.36
N GLN A 66 -6.42 9.86 15.76
CA GLN A 66 -7.48 10.06 14.78
C GLN A 66 -6.87 10.47 13.44
N THR A 67 -7.57 10.21 12.36
CA THR A 67 -7.24 10.72 11.04
C THR A 67 -8.46 11.39 10.42
N ILE A 68 -8.24 12.49 9.69
CA ILE A 68 -9.32 13.16 8.96
C ILE A 68 -9.41 12.67 7.53
N GLY A 69 -8.32 12.22 6.93
CA GLY A 69 -8.31 11.78 5.54
C GLY A 69 -6.94 11.79 4.90
N VAL A 70 -6.94 11.74 3.57
CA VAL A 70 -5.75 11.69 2.73
C VAL A 70 -5.39 13.08 2.23
N PHE A 71 -4.12 13.46 2.39
CA PHE A 71 -3.58 14.72 1.88
C PHE A 71 -3.32 14.62 0.38
N LEU A 72 -3.87 15.56 -0.40
CA LEU A 72 -3.76 15.62 -1.86
C LEU A 72 -2.96 16.82 -2.37
N GLY A 73 -2.47 17.67 -1.48
CA GLY A 73 -1.69 18.83 -1.83
C GLY A 73 -1.96 20.03 -0.91
N CYS A 74 -1.31 21.13 -1.19
CA CYS A 74 -1.51 22.37 -0.44
C CYS A 74 -1.40 23.61 -1.33
N SER A 75 -1.90 24.72 -0.81
CA SER A 75 -1.68 26.06 -1.39
C SER A 75 -1.18 27.01 -0.31
N TYR A 76 -0.28 27.91 -0.69
CA TYR A 76 0.25 28.94 0.19
C TYR A 76 0.85 30.08 -0.61
N THR A 77 0.98 31.26 0.01
CA THR A 77 1.75 32.37 -0.59
C THR A 77 3.22 32.22 -0.24
N ASN A 78 4.07 32.10 -1.27
CA ASN A 78 5.51 32.01 -1.08
C ASN A 78 6.03 33.24 -0.31
N PRO A 79 6.68 33.06 0.86
CA PRO A 79 7.10 34.19 1.67
C PRO A 79 8.17 35.09 1.01
N THR A 80 8.92 34.55 0.03
CA THR A 80 9.95 35.30 -0.71
C THR A 80 9.40 36.00 -1.93
N THR A 81 8.73 35.26 -2.84
CA THR A 81 8.25 35.77 -4.12
C THR A 81 6.88 36.45 -4.05
N LYS A 82 6.14 36.27 -2.94
CA LYS A 82 4.76 36.74 -2.73
C LYS A 82 3.74 36.19 -3.73
N GLN A 83 4.09 35.16 -4.46
CA GLN A 83 3.21 34.47 -5.38
C GLN A 83 2.47 33.33 -4.68
N ARG A 84 1.18 33.14 -5.02
CA ARG A 84 0.44 31.98 -4.56
C ARG A 84 0.90 30.74 -5.32
N LEU A 85 1.28 29.71 -4.57
CA LEU A 85 1.73 28.41 -5.09
C LEU A 85 0.73 27.32 -4.74
N PHE A 86 0.57 26.38 -5.64
CA PHE A 86 -0.07 25.10 -5.43
C PHE A 86 1.01 24.04 -5.49
N SER A 87 1.12 23.25 -4.44
CA SER A 87 2.15 22.22 -4.32
C SER A 87 1.53 20.86 -4.06
N GLN A 88 2.06 19.83 -4.68
CA GLN A 88 1.65 18.45 -4.45
C GLN A 88 2.00 17.99 -3.02
N TYR A 89 3.03 18.54 -2.42
CA TYR A 89 3.40 18.25 -1.04
C TYR A 89 3.64 19.54 -0.26
N TYR A 90 3.51 19.48 1.06
CA TYR A 90 3.86 20.56 1.95
C TYR A 90 5.33 20.43 2.35
N PRO A 91 6.23 21.32 1.91
CA PRO A 91 7.59 21.40 2.43
C PRO A 91 7.59 21.87 3.87
N ALA A 92 8.42 21.24 4.72
CA ALA A 92 8.53 21.68 6.11
C ALA A 92 9.00 23.14 6.24
N ASN A 93 8.64 23.78 7.33
CA ASN A 93 9.13 25.12 7.73
C ASN A 93 8.74 26.25 6.75
N ILE A 94 7.58 26.19 6.13
CA ILE A 94 7.05 27.30 5.32
C ILE A 94 6.57 28.41 6.24
N ALA A 95 7.21 29.58 6.14
CA ALA A 95 6.88 30.78 6.93
C ALA A 95 5.74 31.58 6.26
N ALA A 96 4.59 30.94 6.01
CA ALA A 96 3.38 31.58 5.48
C ALA A 96 2.21 31.38 6.46
N GLY A 97 1.33 32.38 6.54
CA GLY A 97 0.17 32.34 7.43
C GLY A 97 -1.12 31.85 6.77
N ASP A 98 -1.10 31.63 5.45
CA ASP A 98 -2.25 31.29 4.61
C ASP A 98 -2.20 29.87 4.04
N ILE A 99 -1.43 28.98 4.67
CA ILE A 99 -1.24 27.61 4.19
C ILE A 99 -2.53 26.81 4.33
N LYS A 100 -2.99 26.22 3.23
CA LYS A 100 -4.18 25.37 3.15
C LYS A 100 -3.80 23.97 2.64
N ALA A 101 -4.09 22.96 3.43
CA ALA A 101 -4.07 21.56 2.99
C ALA A 101 -5.34 21.22 2.22
N ILE A 102 -5.23 20.51 1.12
CA ILE A 102 -6.34 19.94 0.36
C ILE A 102 -6.43 18.48 0.79
N VAL A 103 -7.54 18.10 1.42
CA VAL A 103 -7.71 16.78 2.04
C VAL A 103 -8.97 16.10 1.50
N ALA A 104 -8.84 14.84 1.12
CA ALA A 104 -9.97 13.96 0.88
C ALA A 104 -10.41 13.40 2.24
N ASP A 105 -11.49 13.94 2.79
CA ASP A 105 -11.93 13.74 4.17
C ASP A 105 -13.27 12.98 4.31
N ASP A 106 -13.74 12.38 3.24
CA ASP A 106 -14.96 11.57 3.28
C ASP A 106 -14.72 10.29 4.10
N PRO A 107 -15.49 10.04 5.16
CA PRO A 107 -15.32 8.85 6.00
C PRO A 107 -15.63 7.53 5.29
N ASP A 108 -16.40 7.57 4.21
CA ASP A 108 -16.76 6.41 3.40
C ASP A 108 -15.82 6.19 2.22
N ILE A 109 -14.70 6.90 2.18
CA ILE A 109 -13.70 6.79 1.12
C ILE A 109 -13.06 5.41 1.10
N VAL A 110 -12.99 4.82 -0.07
CA VAL A 110 -12.20 3.61 -0.35
C VAL A 110 -10.85 4.03 -0.90
N ILE A 111 -9.81 3.51 -0.29
CA ILE A 111 -8.44 3.91 -0.52
C ILE A 111 -7.66 2.71 -1.06
N LYS A 112 -6.89 2.94 -2.11
CA LYS A 112 -5.95 1.97 -2.66
C LYS A 112 -4.54 2.26 -2.16
N ALA A 113 -3.82 1.22 -1.73
CA ALA A 113 -2.41 1.33 -1.35
C ALA A 113 -1.68 -0.01 -1.49
N ALA A 114 -0.36 0.08 -1.65
CA ALA A 114 0.53 -1.07 -1.68
C ALA A 114 0.78 -1.63 -0.28
N MET A 115 0.97 -2.94 -0.17
CA MET A 115 1.27 -3.61 1.09
C MET A 115 2.76 -3.79 1.31
N VAL A 116 3.19 -3.58 2.57
CA VAL A 116 4.57 -3.76 3.05
C VAL A 116 4.59 -4.64 4.30
N THR A 117 5.76 -5.22 4.61
CA THR A 117 5.89 -6.13 5.76
C THR A 117 5.98 -5.44 7.11
N ALA A 118 6.45 -4.20 7.16
CA ALA A 118 6.70 -3.48 8.40
C ALA A 118 6.45 -1.98 8.27
N SER A 119 6.16 -1.31 9.37
CA SER A 119 5.85 0.12 9.42
C SER A 119 7.01 1.05 9.06
N GLY A 120 8.24 0.59 9.20
CA GLY A 120 9.46 1.34 8.82
C GLY A 120 10.16 0.75 7.60
N GLY A 121 9.55 -0.24 6.94
CA GLY A 121 10.15 -0.95 5.81
C GLY A 121 9.43 -0.72 4.49
N THR A 122 10.18 -0.97 3.42
CA THR A 122 9.68 -0.99 2.05
C THR A 122 9.66 -2.41 1.48
N THR A 123 9.86 -3.43 2.31
CA THR A 123 9.84 -4.83 1.87
C THR A 123 8.42 -5.26 1.52
N ILE A 124 8.28 -5.97 0.41
CA ILE A 124 7.01 -6.44 -0.12
C ILE A 124 6.35 -7.42 0.86
N ALA A 125 5.07 -7.21 1.13
CA ALA A 125 4.24 -8.15 1.87
C ALA A 125 3.53 -9.11 0.90
N SER A 126 3.28 -10.32 1.36
CA SER A 126 2.38 -11.25 0.71
C SER A 126 0.92 -10.88 0.98
N ALA A 127 0.05 -11.08 -0.01
CA ALA A 127 -1.37 -10.85 0.11
C ALA A 127 -2.17 -12.05 -0.42
N SER A 128 -3.18 -12.47 0.34
CA SER A 128 -4.11 -13.53 -0.06
C SER A 128 -5.53 -13.14 0.31
N THR A 129 -6.51 -13.85 -0.21
CA THR A 129 -7.93 -13.61 0.12
C THR A 129 -8.24 -13.77 1.62
N ALA A 130 -7.40 -14.49 2.36
CA ALA A 130 -7.55 -14.69 3.81
C ALA A 130 -7.41 -13.40 4.63
N ILE A 131 -6.79 -12.35 4.08
CA ILE A 131 -6.64 -11.07 4.78
C ILE A 131 -7.85 -10.15 4.63
N ILE A 132 -8.79 -10.45 3.73
CA ILE A 132 -9.99 -9.64 3.52
C ILE A 132 -10.81 -9.60 4.82
N GLY A 133 -11.19 -8.38 5.23
CA GLY A 133 -11.92 -8.15 6.47
C GLY A 133 -11.03 -7.99 7.71
N LEU A 134 -9.72 -8.19 7.62
CA LEU A 134 -8.79 -7.91 8.72
C LEU A 134 -8.49 -6.42 8.82
N ASN A 135 -8.11 -6.00 10.03
CA ASN A 135 -7.63 -4.65 10.28
C ASN A 135 -6.09 -4.59 10.14
N LEU A 136 -5.60 -3.44 9.71
CA LEU A 136 -4.16 -3.23 9.54
C LEU A 136 -3.74 -1.78 9.83
N ALA A 137 -2.46 -1.61 10.06
CA ALA A 137 -1.80 -0.32 10.23
C ALA A 137 -1.26 0.19 8.89
N GLY A 138 -0.92 1.47 8.83
CA GLY A 138 -0.10 2.01 7.76
C GLY A 138 1.37 2.09 8.17
N SER A 139 2.26 2.29 7.22
CA SER A 139 3.65 2.64 7.46
C SER A 139 3.77 4.15 7.75
N ASN A 140 4.92 4.58 8.25
CA ASN A 140 5.20 6.00 8.51
C ASN A 140 6.58 6.36 7.95
N LEU A 141 6.69 6.29 6.64
CA LEU A 141 7.90 6.62 5.88
C LEU A 141 7.87 8.08 5.42
N ALA A 142 9.03 8.66 5.27
CA ALA A 142 9.15 9.94 4.58
C ALA A 142 8.84 9.74 3.08
N GLY A 143 8.29 10.77 2.44
CA GLY A 143 8.07 10.75 0.99
C GLY A 143 9.25 11.33 0.23
N SER A 144 9.09 11.47 -1.08
CA SER A 144 10.09 12.04 -1.97
C SER A 144 9.88 13.55 -2.14
N VAL A 145 10.86 14.33 -1.79
CA VAL A 145 10.86 15.78 -2.06
C VAL A 145 10.97 16.11 -3.55
N ASN A 146 11.47 15.16 -4.35
CA ASN A 146 11.62 15.36 -5.80
C ASN A 146 10.32 15.14 -6.56
N THR A 147 9.52 14.15 -6.14
CA THR A 147 8.23 13.84 -6.78
C THR A 147 7.03 14.40 -6.02
N GLY A 148 7.20 14.66 -4.73
CA GLY A 148 6.10 15.06 -3.84
C GLY A 148 5.23 13.91 -3.35
N ASP A 149 5.55 12.67 -3.72
CA ASP A 149 4.77 11.48 -3.36
C ASP A 149 5.20 10.89 -2.01
N SER A 150 4.23 10.36 -1.29
CA SER A 150 4.46 9.57 -0.07
C SER A 150 5.06 8.20 -0.42
N TYR A 151 5.90 7.66 0.48
CA TYR A 151 6.35 6.26 0.44
C TYR A 151 5.59 5.38 1.42
N ASN A 152 4.47 5.85 1.94
CA ASN A 152 3.65 5.07 2.84
C ASN A 152 2.93 3.94 2.11
N GLY A 153 2.75 2.84 2.81
CA GLY A 153 1.99 1.68 2.40
C GLY A 153 1.20 1.13 3.58
N LEU A 154 0.54 0.01 3.37
CA LEU A 154 -0.22 -0.71 4.37
C LEU A 154 0.63 -1.86 4.92
N VAL A 155 0.75 -1.94 6.23
CA VAL A 155 1.50 -3.03 6.88
C VAL A 155 0.64 -4.28 6.88
N ALA A 156 1.20 -5.40 6.39
CA ALA A 156 0.50 -6.68 6.36
C ALA A 156 -0.10 -7.02 7.73
N PRO A 157 -1.36 -7.45 7.79
CA PRO A 157 -1.99 -7.77 9.05
C PRO A 157 -1.32 -8.97 9.69
N THR A 158 -1.13 -8.93 11.01
CA THR A 158 -0.78 -10.12 11.78
C THR A 158 -2.01 -11.04 11.86
N ALA A 159 -1.78 -12.34 12.01
CA ALA A 159 -2.84 -13.36 12.01
C ALA A 159 -3.93 -13.15 13.08
N THR A 160 -3.67 -12.32 14.08
CA THR A 160 -4.66 -11.99 15.12
C THR A 160 -5.41 -10.71 14.73
N PRO A 161 -6.75 -10.75 14.62
CA PRO A 161 -7.54 -9.55 14.40
C PRO A 161 -7.27 -8.54 15.52
N SER A 162 -6.63 -7.44 15.21
CA SER A 162 -6.37 -6.38 16.19
C SER A 162 -7.49 -5.34 16.09
N THR A 163 -8.24 -5.16 17.17
CA THR A 163 -9.14 -4.02 17.34
C THR A 163 -8.32 -2.75 17.55
N GLY A 164 -8.71 -1.66 16.93
CA GLY A 164 -8.04 -0.36 17.10
C GLY A 164 -7.02 0.01 16.04
N LEU A 165 -6.81 -0.84 15.02
CA LEU A 165 -6.01 -0.46 13.85
C LEU A 165 -6.81 0.44 12.89
N PRO A 166 -6.14 1.39 12.20
CA PRO A 166 -6.83 2.46 11.48
C PRO A 166 -7.58 2.01 10.23
N PHE A 167 -7.19 0.92 9.61
CA PHE A 167 -7.75 0.51 8.31
C PHE A 167 -8.34 -0.89 8.35
N ARG A 168 -9.33 -1.13 7.48
CA ARG A 168 -9.90 -2.44 7.23
C ARG A 168 -9.82 -2.79 5.75
N ILE A 169 -9.34 -4.00 5.43
CA ILE A 169 -9.25 -4.49 4.07
C ILE A 169 -10.64 -4.84 3.56
N LEU A 170 -11.01 -4.27 2.41
CA LEU A 170 -12.25 -4.56 1.70
C LEU A 170 -12.04 -5.63 0.63
N SER A 171 -10.97 -5.48 -0.17
CA SER A 171 -10.64 -6.42 -1.25
C SER A 171 -9.18 -6.30 -1.66
N LEU A 172 -8.70 -7.28 -2.39
CA LEU A 172 -7.45 -7.22 -3.14
C LEU A 172 -7.69 -6.54 -4.50
N VAL A 173 -6.64 -5.99 -5.08
CA VAL A 173 -6.63 -5.50 -6.46
C VAL A 173 -6.02 -6.57 -7.36
N PRO A 174 -6.81 -7.35 -8.11
CA PRO A 174 -6.31 -8.50 -8.87
C PRO A 174 -5.29 -8.11 -9.95
N ASP A 175 -5.48 -6.95 -10.55
CA ASP A 175 -4.70 -6.50 -11.73
C ASP A 175 -3.24 -6.16 -11.39
N THR A 176 -2.93 -5.89 -10.12
CA THR A 176 -1.56 -5.55 -9.67
C THR A 176 -0.80 -6.75 -9.13
N ALA A 177 -1.45 -7.92 -9.10
CA ALA A 177 -0.90 -9.13 -8.50
C ALA A 177 0.26 -9.76 -9.28
N THR A 178 0.64 -9.27 -10.46
CA THR A 178 1.64 -9.95 -11.29
C THR A 178 2.70 -9.05 -11.87
N ALA A 179 3.95 -9.26 -11.44
CA ALA A 179 5.10 -8.57 -12.00
C ALA A 179 5.86 -9.41 -13.05
N VAL A 180 6.09 -10.68 -12.76
CA VAL A 180 6.96 -11.55 -13.58
C VAL A 180 6.30 -12.92 -13.71
N THR A 181 6.25 -13.45 -14.92
CA THR A 181 5.70 -14.80 -15.20
C THR A 181 6.79 -15.71 -15.74
N ALA A 182 6.83 -16.94 -15.28
CA ALA A 182 7.75 -17.97 -15.77
C ALA A 182 7.06 -19.34 -15.70
N THR A 183 7.47 -20.26 -16.57
CA THR A 183 6.95 -21.64 -16.55
C THR A 183 7.77 -22.48 -15.58
N GLY A 184 7.11 -23.28 -14.76
CA GLY A 184 7.83 -24.09 -13.78
C GLY A 184 6.93 -25.01 -12.98
N SER A 185 7.46 -25.45 -11.84
CA SER A 185 6.80 -26.27 -10.83
C SER A 185 7.33 -25.92 -9.47
N SER A 186 6.69 -26.39 -8.40
CA SER A 186 7.26 -26.29 -7.06
C SER A 186 7.43 -27.65 -6.42
N SER A 187 8.44 -27.76 -5.54
CA SER A 187 8.59 -28.87 -4.61
C SER A 187 8.96 -28.31 -3.24
N SER A 188 8.19 -28.68 -2.20
CA SER A 188 8.41 -28.15 -0.85
C SER A 188 8.53 -26.62 -0.83
N THR A 189 9.69 -26.07 -0.48
CA THR A 189 9.98 -24.64 -0.38
C THR A 189 10.79 -24.10 -1.56
N THR A 190 10.81 -24.80 -2.68
CA THR A 190 11.59 -24.41 -3.87
C THR A 190 10.71 -24.43 -5.12
N ILE A 191 10.77 -23.36 -5.88
CA ILE A 191 10.20 -23.28 -7.23
C ILE A 191 11.32 -23.54 -8.23
N THR A 192 11.09 -24.47 -9.13
CA THR A 192 12.00 -24.78 -10.24
C THR A 192 11.38 -24.29 -11.54
N LEU A 193 12.05 -23.34 -12.18
CA LEU A 193 11.62 -22.78 -13.47
C LEU A 193 12.24 -23.55 -14.63
N THR A 194 11.52 -23.62 -15.73
CA THR A 194 11.98 -24.25 -16.97
C THR A 194 12.47 -23.21 -17.96
N GLY A 195 13.24 -23.65 -18.96
CA GLY A 195 13.75 -22.78 -20.01
C GLY A 195 14.84 -21.81 -19.51
N THR A 196 14.72 -20.55 -19.81
CA THR A 196 15.69 -19.50 -19.48
C THR A 196 15.57 -18.96 -18.05
N GLY A 197 14.67 -19.53 -17.24
CA GLY A 197 14.40 -19.08 -15.88
C GLY A 197 13.58 -17.77 -15.83
N LEU A 198 13.87 -16.92 -14.85
CA LEU A 198 13.20 -15.62 -14.70
C LEU A 198 13.47 -14.69 -15.87
N PRO A 199 12.45 -14.11 -16.52
CA PRO A 199 12.63 -13.14 -17.60
C PRO A 199 13.14 -11.77 -17.10
N SER A 200 12.89 -11.43 -15.83
CA SER A 200 13.40 -10.23 -15.17
C SER A 200 13.64 -10.50 -13.69
N ALA A 201 14.37 -9.59 -13.00
CA ALA A 201 14.64 -9.71 -11.57
C ALA A 201 13.32 -9.63 -10.77
N ILE A 202 13.26 -10.41 -9.68
CA ILE A 202 12.17 -10.36 -8.70
C ILE A 202 12.74 -10.01 -7.32
N PRO A 203 12.06 -9.13 -6.55
CA PRO A 203 12.55 -8.76 -5.23
C PRO A 203 12.20 -9.80 -4.16
N GLN A 204 12.85 -9.71 -3.02
CA GLN A 204 12.44 -10.41 -1.81
C GLN A 204 10.99 -10.03 -1.45
N GLY A 205 10.23 -10.99 -0.94
CA GLY A 205 8.85 -10.79 -0.53
C GLY A 205 7.85 -10.74 -1.70
N ALA A 206 8.31 -10.89 -2.96
CA ALA A 206 7.39 -11.03 -4.08
C ALA A 206 6.45 -12.21 -3.84
N ASP A 207 5.15 -11.94 -3.90
CA ASP A 207 4.13 -12.96 -3.70
C ASP A 207 4.15 -13.97 -4.84
N VAL A 208 3.83 -15.22 -4.53
CA VAL A 208 3.85 -16.32 -5.49
C VAL A 208 2.43 -16.79 -5.76
N ALA A 209 2.05 -16.75 -7.01
CA ALA A 209 0.81 -17.32 -7.51
C ALA A 209 1.08 -18.19 -8.74
N TYR A 210 0.11 -18.94 -9.20
CA TYR A 210 0.20 -19.65 -10.49
C TYR A 210 -1.16 -19.67 -11.19
N LEU A 211 -1.14 -19.87 -12.50
CA LEU A 211 -2.35 -20.07 -13.28
C LEU A 211 -2.69 -21.57 -13.28
N ASP A 212 -3.92 -21.88 -12.90
CA ASP A 212 -4.44 -23.25 -13.03
C ASP A 212 -4.76 -23.63 -14.49
N ALA A 213 -5.22 -24.85 -14.71
CA ALA A 213 -5.58 -25.34 -16.05
C ALA A 213 -6.74 -24.56 -16.71
N SER A 214 -7.54 -23.85 -15.93
CA SER A 214 -8.61 -22.97 -16.43
C SER A 214 -8.12 -21.54 -16.69
N GLY A 215 -6.86 -21.22 -16.40
CA GLY A 215 -6.30 -19.89 -16.51
C GLY A 215 -6.66 -18.98 -15.33
N GLN A 216 -7.19 -19.52 -14.25
CA GLN A 216 -7.48 -18.77 -13.03
C GLN A 216 -6.21 -18.58 -12.20
N LEU A 217 -5.99 -17.37 -11.68
CA LEU A 217 -4.88 -17.08 -10.80
C LEU A 217 -5.15 -17.64 -9.40
N ILE A 218 -4.29 -18.56 -8.97
CA ILE A 218 -4.34 -19.20 -7.66
C ILE A 218 -3.21 -18.64 -6.79
N GLN A 219 -3.56 -17.96 -5.70
CA GLN A 219 -2.61 -17.46 -4.71
C GLN A 219 -2.11 -18.63 -3.85
N THR A 220 -0.79 -18.72 -3.66
CA THR A 220 -0.17 -19.81 -2.88
C THR A 220 0.00 -19.47 -1.39
N GLY A 221 -0.12 -18.20 -1.02
CA GLY A 221 0.20 -17.73 0.32
C GLY A 221 1.69 -17.74 0.64
N SER A 222 2.54 -18.08 -0.33
CA SER A 222 3.99 -18.09 -0.19
C SER A 222 4.61 -16.89 -0.90
N PHE A 223 5.81 -16.51 -0.48
CA PHE A 223 6.56 -15.39 -1.08
C PHE A 223 8.04 -15.75 -1.24
N VAL A 224 8.75 -15.00 -2.07
CA VAL A 224 10.19 -15.15 -2.31
C VAL A 224 10.97 -14.87 -1.03
N ALA A 225 11.71 -15.86 -0.55
CA ALA A 225 12.37 -15.82 0.77
C ALA A 225 13.76 -15.16 0.75
N ASN A 226 14.49 -15.23 -0.38
CA ASN A 226 15.86 -14.76 -0.47
C ASN A 226 15.98 -13.24 -0.24
N SER A 227 16.83 -12.82 0.70
CA SER A 227 16.99 -11.43 1.15
C SER A 227 17.45 -10.44 0.06
N GLY A 228 18.00 -10.92 -1.03
CA GLY A 228 18.39 -10.09 -2.19
C GLY A 228 17.43 -10.21 -3.37
N GLY A 229 16.36 -10.99 -3.24
CA GLY A 229 15.54 -11.39 -4.39
C GLY A 229 16.33 -12.30 -5.34
N TYR A 230 15.93 -12.35 -6.59
CA TYR A 230 16.56 -13.15 -7.62
C TYR A 230 16.75 -12.34 -8.92
N ALA A 231 17.88 -12.51 -9.56
CA ALA A 231 18.17 -11.89 -10.84
C ALA A 231 17.47 -12.61 -12.00
N ALA A 232 17.37 -11.93 -13.15
CA ALA A 232 16.96 -12.55 -14.40
C ALA A 232 17.85 -13.77 -14.73
N GLY A 233 17.29 -14.80 -15.34
CA GLY A 233 17.97 -16.04 -15.66
C GLY A 233 18.01 -17.07 -14.50
N THR A 234 17.60 -16.72 -13.29
CA THR A 234 17.54 -17.68 -12.17
C THR A 234 16.48 -18.74 -12.42
N THR A 235 16.84 -20.00 -12.21
CA THR A 235 15.94 -21.16 -12.41
C THR A 235 15.46 -21.82 -11.12
N SER A 236 16.04 -21.48 -9.98
CA SER A 236 15.66 -22.05 -8.67
C SER A 236 15.39 -20.92 -7.68
N ILE A 237 14.17 -20.88 -7.14
CA ILE A 237 13.68 -19.80 -6.28
C ILE A 237 13.21 -20.39 -4.97
N ALA A 238 13.82 -19.98 -3.86
CA ALA A 238 13.38 -20.35 -2.53
C ALA A 238 12.18 -19.51 -2.10
N ILE A 239 11.19 -20.15 -1.50
CA ILE A 239 10.00 -19.56 -0.92
C ILE A 239 9.97 -19.74 0.59
N ASN A 240 9.28 -18.86 1.30
CA ASN A 240 9.24 -18.83 2.77
C ASN A 240 8.59 -20.06 3.42
N ALA A 241 7.65 -20.70 2.74
CA ALA A 241 6.91 -21.85 3.22
C ALA A 241 6.53 -22.78 2.07
N ALA A 242 6.26 -24.03 2.37
CA ALA A 242 5.68 -24.97 1.40
C ALA A 242 4.30 -24.49 0.97
N ILE A 243 4.00 -24.65 -0.31
CA ILE A 243 2.74 -24.23 -0.87
C ILE A 243 1.58 -25.02 -0.27
N ALA A 244 0.61 -24.29 0.27
CA ALA A 244 -0.62 -24.85 0.84
C ALA A 244 -1.81 -24.13 0.21
N VAL A 245 -2.32 -24.67 -0.89
CA VAL A 245 -3.50 -24.12 -1.57
C VAL A 245 -4.76 -24.80 -1.04
N PRO A 246 -5.85 -24.07 -0.75
CA PRO A 246 -7.14 -24.66 -0.43
C PRO A 246 -7.57 -25.65 -1.53
N GLY A 247 -7.84 -26.91 -1.17
CA GLY A 247 -8.20 -27.95 -2.12
C GLY A 247 -7.14 -29.04 -2.35
N SER A 248 -6.18 -29.20 -1.43
CA SER A 248 -5.18 -30.29 -1.38
C SER A 248 -3.98 -30.17 -2.34
N ILE A 249 -3.71 -29.00 -2.92
CA ILE A 249 -2.49 -28.83 -3.71
C ILE A 249 -1.34 -28.44 -2.77
N THR A 250 -0.36 -29.33 -2.66
CA THR A 250 0.86 -29.12 -1.86
C THR A 250 2.05 -28.69 -2.72
N ALA A 251 1.86 -28.62 -4.03
CA ALA A 251 2.88 -28.22 -4.99
C ALA A 251 2.24 -27.64 -6.25
N ILE A 252 2.90 -26.68 -6.89
CA ILE A 252 2.51 -26.17 -8.21
C ILE A 252 2.79 -27.27 -9.24
N PRO A 253 1.80 -27.66 -10.06
CA PRO A 253 1.97 -28.68 -11.10
C PRO A 253 3.08 -28.32 -12.08
N SER A 254 3.73 -29.33 -12.65
CA SER A 254 4.75 -29.13 -13.68
C SER A 254 4.16 -28.47 -14.93
N GLY A 255 4.88 -27.51 -15.48
CA GLY A 255 4.44 -26.76 -16.66
C GLY A 255 3.45 -25.62 -16.40
N SER A 256 3.12 -25.35 -15.11
CA SER A 256 2.28 -24.22 -14.76
C SER A 256 2.96 -22.88 -15.04
N THR A 257 2.17 -21.87 -15.39
CA THR A 257 2.65 -20.48 -15.41
C THR A 257 2.66 -19.95 -13.99
N ILE A 258 3.86 -19.73 -13.47
CA ILE A 258 4.07 -19.15 -12.15
C ILE A 258 4.17 -17.63 -12.28
N VAL A 259 3.62 -16.95 -11.33
CA VAL A 259 3.44 -15.51 -11.32
C VAL A 259 4.04 -14.93 -10.06
N PHE A 260 5.00 -14.01 -10.21
CA PHE A 260 5.63 -13.28 -9.12
C PHE A 260 5.15 -11.84 -9.14
N THR A 261 4.64 -11.38 -8.00
CA THR A 261 4.18 -10.00 -7.83
C THR A 261 5.28 -9.14 -7.24
N SER A 262 5.24 -7.83 -7.50
CA SER A 262 6.13 -6.88 -6.82
C SER A 262 5.48 -6.36 -5.53
N TYR A 263 4.49 -5.46 -5.61
CA TYR A 263 3.75 -4.97 -4.44
C TYR A 263 2.26 -5.25 -4.66
N PRO A 264 1.64 -6.15 -3.86
CA PRO A 264 0.20 -6.34 -3.94
C PRO A 264 -0.49 -5.08 -3.44
N GLU A 265 -1.52 -4.67 -4.16
CA GLU A 265 -2.37 -3.56 -3.75
C GLU A 265 -3.65 -4.08 -3.13
N VAL A 266 -4.14 -3.34 -2.15
CA VAL A 266 -5.41 -3.62 -1.49
C VAL A 266 -6.29 -2.39 -1.44
N LEU A 267 -7.60 -2.61 -1.42
CA LEU A 267 -8.60 -1.61 -1.15
C LEU A 267 -8.96 -1.66 0.32
N VAL A 268 -8.88 -0.50 0.98
CA VAL A 268 -9.16 -0.37 2.41
C VAL A 268 -10.09 0.80 2.68
N LYS A 269 -10.72 0.78 3.84
CA LYS A 269 -11.44 1.92 4.39
C LYS A 269 -10.84 2.32 5.74
N ILE A 270 -11.11 3.55 6.17
CA ILE A 270 -10.81 4.01 7.52
C ILE A 270 -11.83 3.36 8.48
N ASN A 271 -11.36 2.81 9.59
CA ASN A 271 -12.23 2.21 10.58
C ASN A 271 -13.05 3.28 11.31
N PHE A 272 -14.32 2.94 11.58
CA PHE A 272 -15.21 3.75 12.40
C PHE A 272 -14.58 3.97 13.80
N GLY A 273 -14.64 5.19 14.32
CA GLY A 273 -13.99 5.57 15.57
C GLY A 273 -12.52 6.04 15.44
N ILE A 274 -11.91 5.89 14.28
CA ILE A 274 -10.58 6.45 13.95
C ILE A 274 -10.71 7.73 13.12
N HIS A 275 -11.77 7.86 12.35
CA HIS A 275 -12.02 9.08 11.58
C HIS A 275 -12.46 10.23 12.50
N ASN A 276 -11.85 11.42 12.35
CA ASN A 276 -12.09 12.58 13.21
C ASN A 276 -13.58 12.97 13.35
N TYR A 277 -14.42 12.67 12.36
CA TYR A 277 -15.85 12.98 12.44
C TYR A 277 -16.66 12.05 13.37
N TYR A 278 -16.12 10.85 13.66
CA TYR A 278 -16.81 9.82 14.45
C TYR A 278 -16.07 9.44 15.72
N ALA A 279 -14.88 9.99 15.95
CA ALA A 279 -14.14 9.74 17.15
C ALA A 279 -14.70 10.62 18.29
N ALA A 280 -15.05 9.97 19.40
CA ALA A 280 -15.50 10.63 20.61
C ALA A 280 -14.31 11.03 21.49
#